data_98e1e2b3df1dd21a7e0bfd552d3b9361
#
_entry.id   98e1e2b3df1dd21a7e0bfd552d3b9361
#
_cell.length_a   1.000
_cell.length_b   1.000
_cell.length_c   1.000
_cell.angle_alpha   90.00
_cell.angle_beta   90.00
_cell.angle_gamma   90.00
#
_symmetry.space_group_name_H-M   'P 1'
#
loop_
_entity.id
_entity.type
_entity.pdbx_description
1 polymer ?
#
loop_
_entity_poly.entity_id
_entity_poly.type
_entity_poly.pdbx_seq_one_letter_code
_entity_poly.pdbx_strand_id
1 'polypeptide(L)'
;MIYVSATNRKLTEKYVDWAVKGLKNSTKLNPQDLIKKQNCTKAVLFGVLRGTHLVYRWAEKNNIDFYYIDRPYWGETRNHPYFVKIVKNNHLKNWVEKRPHDRFEKSFPWPIKPWQKNGKNIIVCPPSNAMKEFFGVHDWLDNTLRTLKKNTDRPIIVKNKGYNPIIGHDSNGGFVVTGKDNQKPSGPIDWNDA
;
A
#
# COMPACT_ATOMS: atom_id res chain seq x y z
N MET A 1 23.92 5.97 9.42
CA MET A 1 23.81 6.18 7.95
C MET A 1 22.39 5.90 7.51
N ILE A 2 21.89 6.58 6.46
CA ILE A 2 20.55 6.35 5.90
C ILE A 2 20.69 5.41 4.71
N TYR A 3 19.92 4.33 4.69
CA TYR A 3 19.87 3.41 3.55
C TYR A 3 18.51 3.44 2.87
N VAL A 4 18.52 3.52 1.54
CA VAL A 4 17.33 3.52 0.70
C VAL A 4 17.24 2.18 -0.02
N SER A 5 16.15 1.46 0.20
CA SER A 5 15.94 0.15 -0.41
C SER A 5 15.58 0.27 -1.89
N ALA A 6 16.37 -0.34 -2.75
CA ALA A 6 16.07 -0.49 -4.17
C ALA A 6 14.80 -1.36 -4.38
N THR A 7 14.17 -1.16 -5.53
CA THR A 7 12.96 -1.91 -5.89
C THR A 7 13.18 -2.60 -7.22
N ASN A 8 13.62 -3.40 -7.68
CA ASN A 8 13.82 -4.05 -8.99
C ASN A 8 12.69 -3.79 -10.03
N ARG A 9 12.01 -2.63 -9.94
CA ARG A 9 10.96 -2.24 -10.86
C ARG A 9 11.14 -0.80 -11.35
N LYS A 10 11.36 -0.62 -12.64
CA LYS A 10 11.57 0.69 -13.28
C LYS A 10 10.56 1.76 -12.88
N LEU A 11 9.27 1.39 -12.76
CA LEU A 11 8.21 2.34 -12.41
C LEU A 11 8.30 2.89 -10.98
N THR A 12 8.83 2.10 -10.04
CA THR A 12 8.97 2.50 -8.63
C THR A 12 10.37 2.98 -8.29
N GLU A 13 11.34 2.68 -9.12
CA GLU A 13 12.74 3.06 -8.93
C GLU A 13 12.93 4.58 -8.93
N LYS A 14 12.13 5.32 -9.70
CA LYS A 14 12.14 6.78 -9.68
C LYS A 14 11.89 7.38 -8.29
N TYR A 15 11.03 6.76 -7.48
CA TYR A 15 10.76 7.22 -6.11
C TYR A 15 11.94 6.98 -5.19
N VAL A 16 12.62 5.84 -5.40
CA VAL A 16 13.87 5.49 -4.69
C VAL A 16 14.96 6.50 -5.04
N ASP A 17 15.13 6.81 -6.33
CA ASP A 17 16.13 7.77 -6.80
C ASP A 17 15.86 9.19 -6.28
N TRP A 18 14.60 9.59 -6.19
CA TRP A 18 14.23 10.88 -5.59
C TRP A 18 14.54 10.90 -4.08
N ALA A 19 14.28 9.80 -3.36
CA ALA A 19 14.64 9.72 -1.96
C ALA A 19 16.16 9.83 -1.76
N VAL A 20 16.95 9.15 -2.59
CA VAL A 20 18.43 9.26 -2.55
C VAL A 20 18.88 10.67 -2.85
N LYS A 21 18.36 11.34 -3.87
CA LYS A 21 18.71 12.72 -4.21
C LYS A 21 18.33 13.73 -3.13
N GLY A 22 17.21 13.52 -2.44
CA GLY A 22 16.71 14.41 -1.40
C GLY A 22 17.34 14.23 -0.03
N LEU A 23 17.96 13.09 0.22
CA LEU A 23 18.52 12.74 1.52
C LEU A 23 20.05 12.84 1.50
N LYS A 24 20.60 13.80 2.26
CA LYS A 24 22.05 13.90 2.46
C LYS A 24 22.56 12.62 3.15
N ASN A 25 23.72 12.13 2.73
CA ASN A 25 24.38 10.94 3.30
C ASN A 25 23.52 9.65 3.23
N SER A 26 22.78 9.48 2.15
CA SER A 26 22.03 8.26 1.89
C SER A 26 22.73 7.37 0.85
N THR A 27 22.52 6.07 0.98
CA THR A 27 23.04 5.07 0.03
C THR A 27 21.91 4.12 -0.37
N LYS A 28 21.81 3.88 -1.69
CA LYS A 28 20.86 2.91 -2.25
C LYS A 28 21.45 1.51 -2.20
N LEU A 29 20.69 0.56 -1.66
CA LEU A 29 21.06 -0.85 -1.56
C LEU A 29 19.88 -1.74 -1.96
N ASN A 30 20.16 -2.96 -2.43
CA ASN A 30 19.11 -3.95 -2.53
C ASN A 30 18.63 -4.37 -1.13
N PRO A 31 17.41 -4.92 -0.99
CA PRO A 31 16.86 -5.27 0.31
C PRO A 31 17.73 -6.23 1.13
N GLN A 32 18.29 -7.27 0.51
CA GLN A 32 19.12 -8.27 1.19
C GLN A 32 20.43 -7.71 1.73
N ASP A 33 21.04 -6.76 1.02
CA ASP A 33 22.29 -6.11 1.48
C ASP A 33 22.00 -5.06 2.54
N LEU A 34 20.84 -4.39 2.46
CA LEU A 34 20.43 -3.39 3.43
C LEU A 34 20.25 -4.01 4.82
N ILE A 35 19.56 -5.14 4.92
CA ILE A 35 19.29 -5.80 6.22
C ILE A 35 20.55 -6.36 6.90
N LYS A 36 21.67 -6.45 6.20
CA LYS A 36 22.98 -6.84 6.76
C LYS A 36 23.77 -5.67 7.34
N LYS A 37 23.29 -4.42 7.17
CA LYS A 37 24.04 -3.23 7.60
C LYS A 37 23.85 -2.94 9.09
N GLN A 38 24.94 -3.10 9.87
CA GLN A 38 24.95 -2.81 11.30
C GLN A 38 24.90 -1.31 11.64
N ASN A 39 25.38 -0.46 10.76
CA ASN A 39 25.43 0.99 10.97
C ASN A 39 24.20 1.74 10.39
N CYS A 40 23.11 1.06 10.14
CA CYS A 40 21.88 1.66 9.67
C CYS A 40 21.19 2.42 10.81
N THR A 41 21.01 3.70 10.66
CA THR A 41 20.24 4.53 11.61
C THR A 41 18.84 4.80 11.14
N LYS A 42 18.61 4.81 9.82
CA LYS A 42 17.29 5.00 9.20
C LYS A 42 17.22 4.24 7.90
N ALA A 43 16.09 3.61 7.66
CA ALA A 43 15.79 2.95 6.38
C ALA A 43 14.67 3.69 5.62
N VAL A 44 14.74 3.68 4.30
CA VAL A 44 13.68 4.18 3.43
C VAL A 44 13.30 3.08 2.45
N LEU A 45 12.03 2.79 2.32
CA LEU A 45 11.53 1.72 1.45
C LEU A 45 10.26 2.12 0.71
N PHE A 46 10.08 1.57 -0.50
CA PHE A 46 8.90 1.80 -1.31
C PHE A 46 8.09 0.52 -1.47
N GLY A 47 6.85 0.53 -0.96
CA GLY A 47 5.96 -0.63 -0.99
C GLY A 47 6.44 -1.79 -0.12
N VAL A 48 5.70 -2.90 -0.16
CA VAL A 48 6.00 -4.13 0.60
C VAL A 48 6.22 -5.36 -0.31
N LEU A 49 6.38 -5.14 -1.60
CA LEU A 49 6.65 -6.18 -2.58
C LEU A 49 8.12 -6.18 -3.01
N ARG A 50 8.57 -7.25 -3.63
CA ARG A 50 9.90 -7.35 -4.27
C ARG A 50 11.08 -7.23 -3.32
N GLY A 51 10.94 -7.82 -2.15
CA GLY A 51 11.99 -7.86 -1.13
C GLY A 51 11.93 -6.71 -0.12
N THR A 52 11.23 -5.61 -0.39
CA THR A 52 11.16 -4.46 0.53
C THR A 52 10.46 -4.79 1.86
N HIS A 53 9.58 -5.80 1.89
CA HIS A 53 9.01 -6.32 3.12
C HIS A 53 10.08 -6.87 4.10
N LEU A 54 11.21 -7.37 3.58
CA LEU A 54 12.34 -7.80 4.42
C LEU A 54 12.92 -6.62 5.19
N VAL A 55 13.10 -5.48 4.51
CA VAL A 55 13.59 -4.25 5.14
C VAL A 55 12.58 -3.75 6.18
N TYR A 56 11.29 -3.79 5.85
CA TYR A 56 10.22 -3.41 6.76
C TYR A 56 10.28 -4.24 8.06
N ARG A 57 10.24 -5.58 7.94
CA ARG A 57 10.26 -6.49 9.09
C ARG A 57 11.57 -6.41 9.88
N TRP A 58 12.69 -6.28 9.18
CA TRP A 58 13.99 -6.11 9.81
C TRP A 58 14.06 -4.81 10.61
N ALA A 59 13.58 -3.70 10.07
CA ALA A 59 13.57 -2.42 10.75
C ALA A 59 12.66 -2.44 12.00
N GLU A 60 11.46 -3.03 11.90
CA GLU A 60 10.59 -3.26 13.07
C GLU A 60 11.29 -4.09 14.14
N LYS A 61 11.87 -5.23 13.77
CA LYS A 61 12.54 -6.15 14.72
C LYS A 61 13.74 -5.52 15.44
N ASN A 62 14.47 -4.65 14.75
CA ASN A 62 15.69 -4.02 15.29
C ASN A 62 15.47 -2.60 15.81
N ASN A 63 14.23 -2.14 15.93
CA ASN A 63 13.88 -0.79 16.37
C ASN A 63 14.59 0.33 15.56
N ILE A 64 14.78 0.10 14.26
CA ILE A 64 15.37 1.08 13.36
C ILE A 64 14.26 1.94 12.78
N ASP A 65 14.42 3.25 12.87
CA ASP A 65 13.50 4.20 12.25
C ASP A 65 13.44 3.95 10.73
N PHE A 66 12.25 3.83 10.18
CA PHE A 66 12.08 3.70 8.75
C PHE A 66 10.97 4.58 8.19
N TYR A 67 11.12 4.96 6.93
CA TYR A 67 10.14 5.70 6.17
C TYR A 67 9.60 4.81 5.06
N TYR A 68 8.32 4.50 5.16
CA TYR A 68 7.59 3.75 4.16
C TYR A 68 6.99 4.73 3.14
N ILE A 69 7.35 4.56 1.88
CA ILE A 69 6.84 5.34 0.77
C ILE A 69 5.88 4.46 -0.03
N ASP A 70 4.74 5.01 -0.42
CA ASP A 70 3.79 4.33 -1.31
C ASP A 70 3.18 5.32 -2.30
N ARG A 71 2.46 4.79 -3.26
CA ARG A 71 1.72 5.57 -4.23
C ARG A 71 0.62 6.38 -3.54
N PRO A 72 0.31 7.54 -4.08
CA PRO A 72 -0.81 8.32 -3.58
C PRO A 72 -2.14 7.62 -3.87
N TYR A 73 -3.16 7.98 -3.13
CA TYR A 73 -4.53 7.51 -3.40
C TYR A 73 -5.13 8.16 -4.66
N TRP A 74 -4.61 9.33 -5.04
CA TRP A 74 -5.04 10.11 -6.20
C TRP A 74 -3.88 10.94 -6.76
N GLY A 75 -4.07 11.50 -7.96
CA GLY A 75 -3.08 12.37 -8.59
C GLY A 75 -1.85 11.65 -9.14
N GLU A 76 -1.90 10.33 -9.30
CA GLU A 76 -0.85 9.59 -9.96
C GLU A 76 -1.10 9.54 -11.48
N THR A 77 -0.25 10.19 -12.24
CA THR A 77 -0.10 9.89 -13.66
C THR A 77 1.13 9.00 -13.86
N ARG A 78 1.22 8.30 -15.00
CA ARG A 78 2.38 7.47 -15.33
C ARG A 78 3.70 8.23 -15.26
N ASN A 79 3.69 9.51 -15.57
CA ASN A 79 4.90 10.31 -15.73
C ASN A 79 5.15 11.28 -14.57
N HIS A 80 4.11 11.75 -13.88
CA HIS A 80 4.19 12.76 -12.84
C HIS A 80 3.24 12.47 -11.69
N PRO A 81 3.70 11.75 -10.65
CA PRO A 81 2.91 11.69 -9.41
C PRO A 81 2.97 13.05 -8.72
N TYR A 82 1.82 13.67 -8.52
CA TYR A 82 1.71 14.93 -7.79
C TYR A 82 1.94 14.76 -6.29
N PHE A 83 1.71 13.54 -5.79
CA PHE A 83 1.78 13.23 -4.37
C PHE A 83 2.42 11.87 -4.16
N VAL A 84 3.00 11.68 -2.99
CA VAL A 84 3.43 10.39 -2.46
C VAL A 84 2.94 10.26 -1.03
N LYS A 85 2.63 9.03 -0.63
CA LYS A 85 2.37 8.70 0.76
C LYS A 85 3.70 8.39 1.42
N ILE A 86 4.03 9.07 2.52
CA ILE A 86 5.20 8.78 3.35
C ILE A 86 4.73 8.61 4.78
N VAL A 87 5.07 7.48 5.40
CA VAL A 87 4.71 7.17 6.78
C VAL A 87 5.95 6.71 7.54
N LYS A 88 6.14 7.22 8.74
CA LYS A 88 7.24 6.81 9.61
C LYS A 88 6.83 5.60 10.45
N ASN A 89 7.66 4.57 10.49
CA ASN A 89 7.56 3.38 11.34
C ASN A 89 6.22 2.64 11.25
N ASN A 90 5.53 2.73 10.13
CA ASN A 90 4.27 2.04 9.92
C ASN A 90 3.90 1.98 8.44
N HIS A 91 3.05 1.03 8.07
CA HIS A 91 2.42 0.94 6.77
C HIS A 91 1.08 1.71 6.70
N LEU A 92 0.29 1.60 7.76
CA LEU A 92 -1.06 2.14 7.88
C LEU A 92 -1.18 2.92 9.21
N LYS A 93 -0.53 4.05 9.33
CA LYS A 93 -0.78 4.86 10.51
C LYS A 93 -2.03 5.71 10.29
N ASN A 94 -3.05 5.43 11.06
CA ASN A 94 -4.20 6.30 11.22
C ASN A 94 -3.79 7.49 12.10
N TRP A 95 -2.92 8.37 11.61
CA TRP A 95 -2.80 9.61 12.34
C TRP A 95 -3.38 10.76 11.58
N VAL A 96 -4.32 11.32 12.25
CA VAL A 96 -4.86 12.61 11.89
C VAL A 96 -4.02 13.64 12.62
N GLU A 97 -2.93 14.08 12.00
CA GLU A 97 -2.35 15.35 12.42
C GLU A 97 -3.32 16.47 12.06
N LYS A 98 -3.48 17.41 12.96
CA LYS A 98 -4.11 18.70 12.63
C LYS A 98 -3.25 19.41 11.60
N ARG A 99 -3.56 19.19 10.33
CA ARG A 99 -2.96 19.90 9.19
C ARG A 99 -3.96 20.89 8.66
N PRO A 100 -3.51 21.99 8.02
CA PRO A 100 -4.43 22.90 7.33
C PRO A 100 -5.33 22.10 6.38
N HIS A 101 -6.63 22.30 6.47
CA HIS A 101 -7.63 21.55 5.67
C HIS A 101 -7.66 21.98 4.19
N ASP A 102 -7.00 23.03 3.86
CA ASP A 102 -7.00 23.68 2.53
C ASP A 102 -6.25 22.89 1.43
N ARG A 103 -5.47 21.87 1.81
CA ARG A 103 -4.68 21.08 0.84
C ARG A 103 -5.56 20.31 -0.14
N PHE A 104 -6.67 19.77 0.32
CA PHE A 104 -7.62 19.07 -0.56
C PHE A 104 -8.25 20.09 -1.53
N GLU A 105 -8.79 21.17 -1.03
CA GLU A 105 -9.45 22.21 -1.80
C GLU A 105 -8.51 22.85 -2.84
N LYS A 106 -7.25 23.09 -2.47
CA LYS A 106 -6.22 23.59 -3.39
C LYS A 106 -5.81 22.61 -4.49
N SER A 107 -5.96 21.32 -4.23
CA SER A 107 -5.47 20.26 -5.12
C SER A 107 -6.57 19.66 -5.99
N PHE A 108 -7.83 19.77 -5.60
CA PHE A 108 -8.97 19.16 -6.27
C PHE A 108 -10.07 20.16 -6.54
N PRO A 109 -10.37 20.44 -7.82
CA PRO A 109 -11.35 21.46 -8.21
C PRO A 109 -12.80 21.01 -8.05
N TRP A 110 -13.04 19.75 -7.69
CA TRP A 110 -14.40 19.22 -7.54
C TRP A 110 -14.82 19.08 -6.09
N PRO A 111 -16.06 19.50 -5.76
CA PRO A 111 -16.55 19.45 -4.39
C PRO A 111 -16.71 17.99 -3.93
N ILE A 112 -16.47 17.77 -2.65
CA ILE A 112 -16.84 16.49 -2.01
C ILE A 112 -18.36 16.44 -1.94
N LYS A 113 -18.96 15.42 -2.55
CA LYS A 113 -20.41 15.20 -2.42
C LYS A 113 -20.76 14.84 -0.99
N PRO A 114 -21.91 15.28 -0.46
CA PRO A 114 -22.36 14.87 0.85
C PRO A 114 -22.60 13.36 0.90
N TRP A 115 -22.49 12.80 2.10
CA TRP A 115 -22.80 11.39 2.33
C TRP A 115 -24.24 11.07 1.93
N GLN A 116 -24.42 10.02 1.16
CA GLN A 116 -25.73 9.47 0.87
C GLN A 116 -26.18 8.62 2.08
N LYS A 117 -27.29 9.01 2.69
CA LYS A 117 -27.83 8.28 3.85
C LYS A 117 -28.62 7.02 3.48
N ASN A 118 -29.04 6.90 2.23
CA ASN A 118 -29.99 5.88 1.75
C ASN A 118 -29.33 4.89 0.77
N GLY A 119 -28.06 4.62 0.91
CA GLY A 119 -27.39 3.61 0.08
C GLY A 119 -28.04 2.24 0.23
N LYS A 120 -28.37 1.56 -0.87
CA LYS A 120 -29.08 0.27 -0.88
C LYS A 120 -28.13 -0.91 -0.65
N ASN A 121 -26.88 -0.80 -1.08
CA ASN A 121 -25.91 -1.88 -1.09
C ASN A 121 -24.74 -1.61 -0.16
N ILE A 122 -24.03 -2.67 0.23
CA ILE A 122 -22.70 -2.60 0.86
C ILE A 122 -21.68 -3.10 -0.15
N ILE A 123 -20.67 -2.28 -0.44
CA ILE A 123 -19.59 -2.67 -1.35
C ILE A 123 -18.37 -3.10 -0.55
N VAL A 124 -17.92 -4.33 -0.77
CA VAL A 124 -16.73 -4.89 -0.14
C VAL A 124 -15.61 -4.97 -1.16
N CYS A 125 -14.52 -4.23 -0.95
CA CYS A 125 -13.33 -4.25 -1.80
C CYS A 125 -12.22 -5.03 -1.10
N PRO A 126 -11.94 -6.30 -1.47
CA PRO A 126 -10.92 -7.11 -0.80
C PRO A 126 -9.52 -6.53 -0.96
N PRO A 127 -8.64 -6.68 0.04
CA PRO A 127 -7.23 -6.35 -0.12
C PRO A 127 -6.58 -7.23 -1.20
N SER A 128 -5.48 -6.74 -1.78
CA SER A 128 -4.71 -7.55 -2.74
C SER A 128 -4.07 -8.75 -2.04
N ASN A 129 -3.76 -9.82 -2.80
CA ASN A 129 -3.07 -10.98 -2.26
C ASN A 129 -1.75 -10.61 -1.58
N ALA A 130 -1.01 -9.66 -2.14
CA ALA A 130 0.21 -9.15 -1.51
C ALA A 130 -0.03 -8.54 -0.12
N MET A 131 -1.16 -7.86 0.07
CA MET A 131 -1.53 -7.32 1.38
C MET A 131 -1.99 -8.42 2.33
N LYS A 132 -2.72 -9.40 1.83
CA LYS A 132 -3.12 -10.57 2.63
C LYS A 132 -1.89 -11.31 3.17
N GLU A 133 -0.92 -11.59 2.30
CA GLU A 133 0.35 -12.22 2.68
C GLU A 133 1.15 -11.38 3.69
N PHE A 134 1.31 -10.09 3.39
CA PHE A 134 2.10 -9.21 4.25
C PHE A 134 1.53 -9.10 5.67
N PHE A 135 0.20 -9.06 5.81
CA PHE A 135 -0.47 -8.95 7.11
C PHE A 135 -0.92 -10.29 7.70
N GLY A 136 -0.78 -11.41 7.00
CA GLY A 136 -1.26 -12.73 7.45
C GLY A 136 -2.79 -12.82 7.56
N VAL A 137 -3.51 -12.11 6.69
CA VAL A 137 -4.98 -11.98 6.77
C VAL A 137 -5.67 -12.68 5.59
N HIS A 138 -5.36 -13.94 5.38
CA HIS A 138 -5.84 -14.73 4.24
C HIS A 138 -7.38 -14.84 4.21
N ASP A 139 -8.01 -15.03 5.35
CA ASP A 139 -9.47 -15.21 5.49
C ASP A 139 -10.25 -13.88 5.64
N TRP A 140 -9.60 -12.75 5.32
CA TRP A 140 -10.19 -11.44 5.54
C TRP A 140 -11.57 -11.28 4.88
N LEU A 141 -11.73 -11.74 3.64
CA LEU A 141 -12.98 -11.59 2.90
C LEU A 141 -14.10 -12.41 3.57
N ASP A 142 -13.85 -13.68 3.87
CA ASP A 142 -14.85 -14.58 4.46
C ASP A 142 -15.28 -14.09 5.83
N ASN A 143 -14.33 -13.67 6.65
CA ASN A 143 -14.62 -13.09 7.98
C ASN A 143 -15.42 -11.80 7.86
N THR A 144 -15.08 -10.92 6.92
CA THR A 144 -15.81 -9.68 6.66
C THR A 144 -17.23 -9.94 6.21
N LEU A 145 -17.42 -10.84 5.23
CA LEU A 145 -18.76 -11.20 4.73
C LEU A 145 -19.61 -11.83 5.81
N ARG A 146 -19.05 -12.72 6.63
CA ARG A 146 -19.74 -13.35 7.75
C ARG A 146 -20.19 -12.31 8.77
N THR A 147 -19.34 -11.34 9.08
CA THR A 147 -19.66 -10.27 10.02
C THR A 147 -20.75 -9.35 9.46
N LEU A 148 -20.65 -8.95 8.21
CA LEU A 148 -21.67 -8.11 7.57
C LEU A 148 -23.03 -8.78 7.55
N LYS A 149 -23.11 -10.04 7.10
CA LYS A 149 -24.37 -10.80 7.04
C LYS A 149 -25.08 -10.95 8.39
N LYS A 150 -24.33 -10.89 9.50
CA LYS A 150 -24.93 -10.93 10.85
C LYS A 150 -25.50 -9.58 11.29
N ASN A 151 -25.11 -8.49 10.67
CA ASN A 151 -25.40 -7.13 11.14
C ASN A 151 -26.25 -6.31 10.18
N THR A 152 -26.60 -6.85 9.00
CA THR A 152 -27.41 -6.13 8.00
C THR A 152 -28.06 -7.06 7.01
N ASP A 153 -29.26 -6.69 6.57
CA ASP A 153 -30.01 -7.35 5.49
C ASP A 153 -29.74 -6.70 4.12
N ARG A 154 -28.91 -5.66 4.07
CA ARG A 154 -28.58 -4.98 2.82
C ARG A 154 -27.80 -5.89 1.89
N PRO A 155 -28.04 -5.86 0.57
CA PRO A 155 -27.26 -6.60 -0.40
C PRO A 155 -25.77 -6.27 -0.28
N ILE A 156 -24.91 -7.31 -0.34
CA ILE A 156 -23.46 -7.17 -0.25
C ILE A 156 -22.86 -7.47 -1.62
N ILE A 157 -22.16 -6.50 -2.19
CA ILE A 157 -21.49 -6.60 -3.49
C ILE A 157 -19.98 -6.69 -3.26
N VAL A 158 -19.34 -7.78 -3.68
CA VAL A 158 -17.89 -7.91 -3.62
C VAL A 158 -17.26 -7.37 -4.91
N LYS A 159 -16.46 -6.31 -4.79
CA LYS A 159 -15.75 -5.70 -5.90
C LYS A 159 -14.32 -6.25 -5.98
N ASN A 160 -14.12 -7.28 -6.79
CA ASN A 160 -12.81 -7.87 -7.04
C ASN A 160 -11.96 -7.00 -7.98
N LYS A 161 -10.65 -7.00 -7.76
CA LYS A 161 -9.70 -6.44 -8.73
C LYS A 161 -9.64 -7.33 -9.96
N GLY A 162 -9.61 -6.73 -11.15
CA GLY A 162 -9.46 -7.48 -12.40
C GLY A 162 -8.08 -8.13 -12.59
N TYR A 163 -7.10 -7.71 -11.81
CA TYR A 163 -5.77 -8.29 -11.76
C TYR A 163 -5.33 -8.40 -10.30
N ASN A 164 -5.05 -9.60 -9.86
CA ASN A 164 -4.56 -9.85 -8.52
C ASN A 164 -3.40 -10.86 -8.62
N PRO A 165 -2.15 -10.48 -8.34
CA PRO A 165 -1.03 -11.38 -8.45
C PRO A 165 -1.13 -12.49 -7.41
N ILE A 166 -0.82 -13.71 -7.81
CA ILE A 166 -0.60 -14.82 -6.87
C ILE A 166 0.78 -14.63 -6.29
N ILE A 167 0.86 -14.60 -4.97
CA ILE A 167 2.09 -14.40 -4.24
C ILE A 167 2.57 -15.74 -3.70
N GLY A 168 3.79 -16.12 -4.07
CA GLY A 168 4.53 -17.21 -3.47
C GLY A 168 5.73 -16.68 -2.68
N HIS A 169 6.53 -17.61 -2.17
CA HIS A 169 7.77 -17.29 -1.47
C HIS A 169 8.95 -17.91 -2.20
N ASP A 170 10.06 -17.19 -2.27
CA ASP A 170 11.33 -17.74 -2.72
C ASP A 170 12.03 -18.53 -1.58
N SER A 171 13.17 -19.12 -1.87
CA SER A 171 13.96 -19.90 -0.90
C SER A 171 14.41 -19.09 0.32
N ASN A 172 14.38 -17.77 0.24
CA ASN A 172 14.75 -16.85 1.33
C ASN A 172 13.53 -16.25 2.04
N GLY A 173 12.31 -16.77 1.77
CA GLY A 173 11.06 -16.24 2.32
C GLY A 173 10.61 -14.92 1.69
N GLY A 174 11.21 -14.51 0.59
CA GLY A 174 10.85 -13.30 -0.15
C GLY A 174 9.56 -13.48 -0.94
N PHE A 175 8.71 -12.45 -0.97
CA PHE A 175 7.47 -12.47 -1.76
C PHE A 175 7.77 -12.39 -3.25
N VAL A 176 7.41 -13.40 -3.98
CA VAL A 176 7.53 -13.46 -5.44
C VAL A 176 6.15 -13.60 -6.09
N VAL A 177 5.99 -13.04 -7.27
CA VAL A 177 4.77 -13.22 -8.06
C VAL A 177 4.92 -14.52 -8.85
N THR A 178 4.16 -15.54 -8.49
CA THR A 178 4.19 -16.87 -9.11
C THR A 178 3.16 -17.04 -10.21
N GLY A 179 2.17 -16.14 -10.29
CA GLY A 179 1.12 -16.23 -11.28
C GLY A 179 0.17 -15.03 -11.24
N LYS A 180 -0.91 -15.15 -11.97
CA LYS A 180 -2.01 -14.18 -12.00
C LYS A 180 -3.29 -14.91 -11.59
N ASP A 181 -4.00 -14.32 -10.63
CA ASP A 181 -5.37 -14.71 -10.38
C ASP A 181 -6.23 -14.15 -11.51
N ASN A 182 -6.71 -15.03 -12.37
CA ASN A 182 -7.55 -14.70 -13.52
C ASN A 182 -9.03 -14.47 -13.14
N GLN A 183 -9.29 -14.00 -11.93
CA GLN A 183 -10.64 -13.62 -11.53
C GLN A 183 -11.19 -12.58 -12.52
N LYS A 184 -12.36 -12.88 -13.04
CA LYS A 184 -13.08 -11.93 -13.89
C LYS A 184 -13.29 -10.64 -13.08
N PRO A 185 -12.90 -9.46 -13.59
CA PRO A 185 -13.13 -8.22 -12.86
C PRO A 185 -14.64 -8.05 -12.65
N SER A 186 -15.03 -7.61 -11.48
CA SER A 186 -16.41 -7.19 -11.24
C SER A 186 -16.75 -6.06 -12.21
N GLY A 187 -17.92 -6.08 -12.78
CA GLY A 187 -18.43 -5.00 -13.62
C GLY A 187 -18.38 -3.63 -12.91
N PRO A 188 -18.76 -2.57 -13.59
CA PRO A 188 -18.86 -1.26 -12.98
C PRO A 188 -19.84 -1.32 -11.80
N ILE A 189 -19.55 -0.55 -10.76
CA ILE A 189 -20.45 -0.37 -9.63
C ILE A 189 -21.32 0.85 -9.94
N ASP A 190 -22.61 0.71 -9.78
CA ASP A 190 -23.47 1.89 -9.68
C ASP A 190 -23.30 2.50 -8.29
N TRP A 191 -22.55 3.58 -8.24
CA TRP A 191 -22.27 4.31 -7.00
C TRP A 191 -23.49 5.08 -6.46
N ASN A 192 -24.57 5.18 -7.24
CA ASN A 192 -25.82 5.77 -6.75
C ASN A 192 -26.60 4.78 -5.89
N ASP A 193 -26.33 3.49 -6.02
CA ASP A 193 -26.92 2.42 -5.23
C ASP A 193 -26.05 1.95 -4.05
N ALA A 194 -24.88 2.54 -3.86
CA ALA A 194 -23.93 2.17 -2.79
C ALA A 194 -24.15 2.91 -1.47
#